data_5a24b29dc6a6be2617205d7e286321ac
#
_entry.id   5a24b29dc6a6be2617205d7e286321ac
#
_cell.length_a   1.000
_cell.length_b   1.000
_cell.length_c   1.000
_cell.angle_alpha   90.00
_cell.angle_beta   90.00
_cell.angle_gamma   90.00
#
_symmetry.space_group_name_H-M   'P 1'
#
loop_
_entity.id
_entity.type
_entity.pdbx_description
1 polymer ?
#
loop_
_entity_poly.entity_id
_entity_poly.type
_entity_poly.pdbx_seq_one_letter_code
_entity_poly.pdbx_strand_id
1 'polypeptide(L)'
;MTDQATQTATANTDPVHAFIAQTVADHEVVLFMKGTPDQPRCGFSSLAVQILDQVGAPFVGVDVLQDESLRDGIKAFTDWPTIPQLYVKGEFVGGSDIVREMFQAGELHALMAEKGVTLGDEGLGQA
;
A
#
# COMPACT_ATOMS: atom_id res chain seq x y z
N MET A 1 -13.99 -25.87 20.17
CA MET A 1 -13.97 -25.48 19.77
C MET A 1 -14.25 -24.85 19.44
N THR A 2 -14.01 -24.65 19.45
CA THR A 2 -14.06 -24.05 19.02
C THR A 2 -14.42 -23.46 18.50
N ASP A 3 -14.48 -23.25 18.45
CA ASP A 3 -14.94 -22.66 17.87
C ASP A 3 -14.94 -21.54 17.56
N GLN A 4 -14.79 -20.69 18.07
CA GLN A 4 -14.64 -19.45 17.97
C GLN A 4 -13.79 -19.10 16.92
N ALA A 5 -12.82 -19.65 16.89
CA ALA A 5 -11.96 -19.46 15.81
C ALA A 5 -12.80 -19.55 14.61
N THR A 6 -13.80 -20.29 14.72
CA THR A 6 -14.64 -20.49 13.63
C THR A 6 -15.24 -19.24 13.09
N GLN A 7 -15.69 -18.40 13.97
CA GLN A 7 -16.31 -17.25 13.44
C GLN A 7 -15.31 -16.36 12.92
N THR A 8 -14.20 -16.33 13.50
CA THR A 8 -13.18 -15.47 13.01
C THR A 8 -12.83 -15.90 11.63
N ALA A 9 -12.76 -17.18 11.45
CA ALA A 9 -12.44 -17.71 10.16
C ALA A 9 -13.50 -17.27 9.17
N THR A 10 -14.74 -17.24 9.58
CA THR A 10 -15.77 -16.83 8.67
C THR A 10 -15.53 -15.41 8.17
N ALA A 11 -15.20 -14.53 9.07
CA ALA A 11 -14.94 -13.16 8.69
C ALA A 11 -13.77 -13.07 7.76
N ASN A 12 -12.80 -13.95 7.91
CA ASN A 12 -11.60 -13.88 7.13
C ASN A 12 -11.58 -14.83 5.95
N THR A 13 -12.71 -15.45 5.64
CA THR A 13 -12.71 -16.39 4.53
C THR A 13 -12.91 -15.73 3.21
N ASP A 14 -13.19 -14.43 3.17
CA ASP A 14 -13.28 -13.72 1.91
C ASP A 14 -11.90 -13.80 1.27
N PRO A 15 -11.74 -14.43 0.11
CA PRO A 15 -10.44 -14.59 -0.51
C PRO A 15 -9.76 -13.26 -0.82
N VAL A 16 -10.54 -12.25 -1.14
CA VAL A 16 -9.97 -10.95 -1.46
C VAL A 16 -9.41 -10.32 -0.19
N HIS A 17 -10.16 -10.38 0.90
CA HIS A 17 -9.68 -9.85 2.18
C HIS A 17 -8.40 -10.57 2.59
N ALA A 18 -8.37 -11.89 2.45
CA ALA A 18 -7.20 -12.67 2.83
C ALA A 18 -6.00 -12.30 1.96
N PHE A 19 -6.23 -12.08 0.68
CA PHE A 19 -5.15 -11.69 -0.22
C PHE A 19 -4.56 -10.34 0.19
N ILE A 20 -5.41 -9.38 0.49
CA ILE A 20 -4.95 -8.05 0.89
C ILE A 20 -4.18 -8.14 2.20
N ALA A 21 -4.74 -8.82 3.19
CA ALA A 21 -4.10 -8.93 4.49
C ALA A 21 -2.74 -9.60 4.39
N GLN A 22 -2.65 -10.65 3.57
CA GLN A 22 -1.40 -11.36 3.38
C GLN A 22 -0.38 -10.49 2.65
N THR A 23 -0.82 -9.76 1.64
CA THR A 23 0.07 -8.93 0.85
C THR A 23 0.70 -7.84 1.71
N VAL A 24 -0.11 -7.15 2.52
CA VAL A 24 0.44 -6.08 3.34
C VAL A 24 1.29 -6.62 4.49
N ALA A 25 1.08 -7.87 4.89
CA ALA A 25 1.91 -8.49 5.92
C ALA A 25 3.25 -8.97 5.36
N ASP A 26 3.26 -9.41 4.11
CA ASP A 26 4.47 -9.99 3.51
C ASP A 26 5.45 -8.97 2.96
N HIS A 27 5.03 -7.76 2.75
CA HIS A 27 5.88 -6.75 2.12
C HIS A 27 5.94 -5.49 2.96
N GLU A 28 7.08 -4.86 3.01
CA GLU A 28 7.26 -3.67 3.84
C GLU A 28 6.43 -2.50 3.34
N VAL A 29 6.38 -2.31 2.04
CA VAL A 29 5.65 -1.18 1.45
C VAL A 29 4.80 -1.71 0.32
N VAL A 30 3.51 -1.45 0.38
CA VAL A 30 2.57 -1.91 -0.65
C VAL A 30 1.73 -0.74 -1.11
N LEU A 31 1.62 -0.57 -2.40
CA LEU A 31 0.77 0.46 -2.97
C LEU A 31 -0.31 -0.21 -3.81
N PHE A 32 -1.57 -0.09 -3.38
CA PHE A 32 -2.69 -0.55 -4.20
C PHE A 32 -3.01 0.59 -5.15
N MET A 33 -2.98 0.32 -6.44
CA MET A 33 -3.00 1.38 -7.43
C MET A 33 -3.78 0.97 -8.66
N LYS A 34 -4.04 1.92 -9.53
CA LYS A 34 -4.66 1.64 -10.82
C LYS A 34 -3.53 1.53 -11.82
N GLY A 35 -3.37 0.34 -12.38
CA GLY A 35 -2.26 0.02 -13.26
C GLY A 35 -1.09 -0.57 -12.50
N THR A 36 0.09 -0.51 -13.08
CA THR A 36 1.30 -1.05 -12.48
C THR A 36 2.29 0.08 -12.26
N PRO A 37 3.33 -0.15 -11.47
CA PRO A 37 4.33 0.90 -11.27
C PRO A 37 4.97 1.35 -12.57
N ASP A 38 5.11 0.43 -13.54
CA ASP A 38 5.70 0.79 -14.84
C ASP A 38 4.69 1.50 -15.73
N GLN A 39 3.41 1.21 -15.57
CA GLN A 39 2.36 1.79 -16.40
C GLN A 39 1.16 2.16 -15.56
N PRO A 40 1.26 3.21 -14.76
CA PRO A 40 0.11 3.66 -13.97
C PRO A 40 -1.01 4.11 -14.89
N ARG A 41 -2.24 3.79 -14.52
CA ARG A 41 -3.40 4.11 -15.34
C ARG A 41 -4.21 5.27 -14.78
N CYS A 42 -3.67 5.98 -13.80
CA CYS A 42 -4.37 7.08 -13.16
C CYS A 42 -3.33 8.06 -12.69
N GLY A 43 -3.61 9.34 -12.86
CA GLY A 43 -2.64 10.37 -12.45
C GLY A 43 -2.30 10.32 -10.98
N PHE A 44 -3.26 9.97 -10.14
CA PHE A 44 -3.00 9.88 -8.70
C PHE A 44 -2.11 8.67 -8.39
N SER A 45 -2.31 7.55 -9.09
CA SER A 45 -1.45 6.40 -8.91
C SER A 45 -0.04 6.69 -9.41
N SER A 46 0.07 7.41 -10.52
CA SER A 46 1.34 7.81 -11.07
C SER A 46 2.12 8.69 -10.08
N LEU A 47 1.41 9.63 -9.46
CA LEU A 47 2.04 10.51 -8.48
C LEU A 47 2.56 9.70 -7.30
N ALA A 48 1.79 8.76 -6.80
CA ALA A 48 2.22 7.96 -5.66
C ALA A 48 3.47 7.14 -6.01
N VAL A 49 3.52 6.58 -7.22
CA VAL A 49 4.69 5.82 -7.65
C VAL A 49 5.91 6.72 -7.70
N GLN A 50 5.76 7.91 -8.26
CA GLN A 50 6.89 8.84 -8.37
C GLN A 50 7.41 9.24 -7.00
N ILE A 51 6.51 9.46 -6.06
CA ILE A 51 6.90 9.84 -4.71
C ILE A 51 7.68 8.72 -4.04
N LEU A 52 7.19 7.49 -4.16
CA LEU A 52 7.88 6.35 -3.55
C LEU A 52 9.26 6.14 -4.18
N ASP A 53 9.36 6.36 -5.48
CA ASP A 53 10.65 6.25 -6.15
C ASP A 53 11.61 7.32 -5.62
N GLN A 54 11.12 8.52 -5.40
CA GLN A 54 11.99 9.60 -4.93
C GLN A 54 12.42 9.39 -3.49
N VAL A 55 11.57 8.81 -2.67
CA VAL A 55 11.93 8.49 -1.30
C VAL A 55 12.94 7.35 -1.28
N GLY A 56 12.97 6.55 -2.34
CA GLY A 56 13.88 5.41 -2.39
C GLY A 56 13.32 4.17 -1.69
N ALA A 57 12.00 4.12 -1.49
CA ALA A 57 11.39 3.00 -0.82
C ALA A 57 11.03 1.91 -1.83
N PRO A 58 11.61 0.73 -1.74
CA PRO A 58 11.19 -0.35 -2.59
C PRO A 58 9.76 -0.72 -2.22
N PHE A 59 8.91 -0.95 -3.19
CA PHE A 59 7.51 -1.24 -2.89
C PHE A 59 6.93 -2.21 -3.91
N VAL A 60 5.83 -2.84 -3.49
CA VAL A 60 5.08 -3.73 -4.36
C VAL A 60 3.84 -2.97 -4.80
N GLY A 61 3.64 -2.87 -6.11
CA GLY A 61 2.44 -2.24 -6.64
C GLY A 61 1.42 -3.30 -6.97
N VAL A 62 0.21 -3.16 -6.48
CA VAL A 62 -0.87 -4.10 -6.75
C VAL A 62 -1.91 -3.39 -7.61
N ASP A 63 -2.12 -3.92 -8.82
CA ASP A 63 -3.03 -3.30 -9.78
C ASP A 63 -4.45 -3.75 -9.49
N VAL A 64 -5.25 -2.85 -8.92
CA VAL A 64 -6.62 -3.18 -8.56
C VAL A 64 -7.54 -3.21 -9.77
N LEU A 65 -7.06 -2.81 -10.95
CA LEU A 65 -7.90 -2.88 -12.14
C LEU A 65 -7.97 -4.29 -12.71
N GLN A 66 -7.09 -5.19 -12.27
CA GLN A 66 -7.10 -6.56 -12.75
C GLN A 66 -8.30 -7.34 -12.23
N ASP A 67 -8.89 -6.89 -11.13
CA ASP A 67 -9.98 -7.64 -10.51
C ASP A 67 -10.88 -6.65 -9.79
N GLU A 68 -12.12 -6.57 -10.21
CA GLU A 68 -13.06 -5.66 -9.61
C GLU A 68 -13.31 -5.99 -8.15
N SER A 69 -13.29 -7.26 -7.81
CA SER A 69 -13.44 -7.67 -6.41
C SER A 69 -12.30 -7.14 -5.55
N LEU A 70 -11.10 -7.08 -6.11
CA LEU A 70 -9.95 -6.54 -5.40
C LEU A 70 -10.13 -5.04 -5.17
N ARG A 71 -10.59 -4.33 -6.20
CA ARG A 71 -10.79 -2.90 -6.09
C ARG A 71 -11.82 -2.58 -5.01
N ASP A 72 -12.93 -3.32 -5.00
CA ASP A 72 -13.95 -3.11 -4.00
C ASP A 72 -13.49 -3.58 -2.63
N GLY A 73 -12.75 -4.68 -2.61
CA GLY A 73 -12.26 -5.25 -1.37
C GLY A 73 -11.28 -4.38 -0.63
N ILE A 74 -10.39 -3.69 -1.37
CA ILE A 74 -9.41 -2.85 -0.69
C ILE A 74 -10.10 -1.65 -0.02
N LYS A 75 -11.15 -1.14 -0.65
CA LYS A 75 -11.87 -0.03 -0.05
C LYS A 75 -12.57 -0.48 1.23
N ALA A 76 -13.14 -1.67 1.21
CA ALA A 76 -13.77 -2.22 2.40
C ALA A 76 -12.76 -2.55 3.49
N PHE A 77 -11.59 -3.05 3.08
CA PHE A 77 -10.54 -3.45 4.02
C PHE A 77 -10.06 -2.26 4.85
N THR A 78 -9.90 -1.10 4.21
CA THR A 78 -9.43 0.09 4.90
C THR A 78 -10.55 1.01 5.34
N ASP A 79 -11.75 0.80 4.81
CA ASP A 79 -12.84 1.75 4.97
C ASP A 79 -12.43 3.10 4.37
N TRP A 80 -11.66 3.07 3.31
CA TRP A 80 -11.18 4.27 2.61
C TRP A 80 -11.64 4.18 1.17
N PRO A 81 -12.30 5.19 0.65
CA PRO A 81 -13.03 5.07 -0.62
C PRO A 81 -12.22 5.20 -1.90
N THR A 82 -11.00 5.62 -1.83
CA THR A 82 -10.26 5.94 -3.05
C THR A 82 -8.99 5.14 -3.22
N ILE A 83 -8.52 5.07 -4.46
CA ILE A 83 -7.27 4.44 -4.85
C ILE A 83 -6.44 5.56 -5.45
N PRO A 84 -5.15 5.64 -5.21
CA PRO A 84 -4.29 4.62 -4.61
C PRO A 84 -4.32 4.62 -3.08
N GLN A 85 -3.83 3.53 -2.50
CA GLN A 85 -3.70 3.42 -1.05
C GLN A 85 -2.33 2.87 -0.71
N LEU A 86 -1.63 3.54 0.19
CA LEU A 86 -0.29 3.16 0.60
C LEU A 86 -0.31 2.50 1.97
N TYR A 87 0.39 1.36 2.08
CA TYR A 87 0.57 0.66 3.35
C TYR A 87 2.06 0.55 3.62
N VAL A 88 2.46 0.78 4.88
CA VAL A 88 3.84 0.61 5.30
C VAL A 88 3.83 -0.29 6.52
N LYS A 89 4.54 -1.40 6.44
CA LYS A 89 4.61 -2.38 7.52
C LYS A 89 3.23 -2.80 7.98
N GLY A 90 2.32 -2.98 7.04
CA GLY A 90 0.98 -3.45 7.34
C GLY A 90 0.00 -2.39 7.79
N GLU A 91 0.46 -1.15 7.94
CA GLU A 91 -0.42 -0.07 8.40
C GLU A 91 -0.79 0.85 7.25
N PHE A 92 -2.04 1.21 7.18
CA PHE A 92 -2.52 2.11 6.15
C PHE A 92 -1.99 3.52 6.40
N VAL A 93 -1.36 4.10 5.40
CA VAL A 93 -0.81 5.45 5.51
C VAL A 93 -1.80 6.47 4.94
N GLY A 94 -2.29 6.23 3.75
CA GLY A 94 -3.22 7.16 3.13
C GLY A 94 -3.26 7.04 1.63
N GLY A 95 -4.02 7.92 1.01
CA GLY A 95 -4.11 8.01 -0.43
C GLY A 95 -3.11 9.00 -1.00
N SER A 96 -3.29 9.36 -2.26
CA SER A 96 -2.31 10.21 -2.95
C SER A 96 -2.14 11.57 -2.29
N ASP A 97 -3.21 12.15 -1.77
CA ASP A 97 -3.09 13.46 -1.15
C ASP A 97 -2.27 13.43 0.12
N ILE A 98 -2.49 12.42 0.95
CA ILE A 98 -1.75 12.27 2.19
C ILE A 98 -0.30 11.96 1.89
N VAL A 99 -0.06 11.07 0.93
CA VAL A 99 1.29 10.69 0.55
C VAL A 99 2.05 11.91 0.05
N ARG A 100 1.41 12.75 -0.77
CA ARG A 100 2.05 13.94 -1.28
C ARG A 100 2.38 14.93 -0.18
N GLU A 101 1.44 15.15 0.73
CA GLU A 101 1.66 16.07 1.82
C GLU A 101 2.80 15.60 2.71
N MET A 102 2.83 14.32 3.02
CA MET A 102 3.88 13.76 3.85
C MET A 102 5.23 13.86 3.15
N PHE A 103 5.23 13.65 1.85
CA PHE A 103 6.48 13.74 1.10
C PHE A 103 7.01 15.17 1.13
N GLN A 104 6.14 16.13 0.89
CA GLN A 104 6.56 17.53 0.87
C GLN A 104 7.05 18.03 2.22
N ALA A 105 6.49 17.48 3.28
CA ALA A 105 6.89 17.85 4.63
C ALA A 105 8.08 17.06 5.16
N GLY A 106 8.59 16.10 4.38
CA GLY A 106 9.67 15.22 4.85
C GLY A 106 9.19 14.13 5.79
N GLU A 107 7.89 14.06 6.02
CA GLU A 107 7.34 13.09 6.96
C GLU A 107 7.30 11.67 6.40
N LEU A 108 7.19 11.54 5.09
CA LEU A 108 7.13 10.21 4.51
C LEU A 108 8.47 9.51 4.67
N HIS A 109 9.55 10.22 4.42
CA HIS A 109 10.89 9.68 4.59
C HIS A 109 11.10 9.32 6.07
N ALA A 110 10.66 10.18 6.96
CA ALA A 110 10.77 9.93 8.39
C ALA A 110 9.95 8.72 8.81
N LEU A 111 8.77 8.55 8.25
CA LEU A 111 7.93 7.41 8.56
C LEU A 111 8.61 6.12 8.13
N MET A 112 9.20 6.11 6.93
CA MET A 112 9.89 4.92 6.45
C MET A 112 11.03 4.55 7.39
N ALA A 113 11.81 5.55 7.82
CA ALA A 113 12.91 5.30 8.72
C ALA A 113 12.42 4.80 10.09
N GLU A 114 11.34 5.39 10.58
CA GLU A 114 10.79 5.01 11.86
C GLU A 114 10.27 3.59 11.84
N LYS A 115 9.68 3.18 10.72
CA LYS A 115 9.13 1.83 10.61
C LYS A 115 10.20 0.81 10.23
N GLY A 116 11.43 1.24 10.04
CA GLY A 116 12.48 0.30 9.71
C GLY A 116 12.48 -0.17 8.27
N VAL A 117 11.88 0.59 7.37
CA VAL A 117 11.88 0.24 5.96
C VAL A 117 13.27 0.50 5.39
N THR A 118 13.80 -0.49 4.68
CA THR A 118 15.11 -0.33 4.06
C THR A 118 14.96 0.52 2.81
N LEU A 119 15.52 1.70 2.82
CA LEU A 119 15.45 2.55 1.64
C LEU A 119 16.58 2.18 0.69
N GLY A 120 16.30 2.38 -0.57
CA GLY A 120 17.28 2.01 -1.56
C GLY A 120 18.45 2.93 -1.54
N ASP A 121 19.57 2.39 -1.93
CA ASP A 121 20.72 3.14 -1.94
C ASP A 121 20.71 4.24 -2.82
N GLU A 122 19.97 4.12 -3.75
CA GLU A 122 19.98 5.08 -4.68
C GLU A 122 19.65 6.29 -4.01
N GLY A 123 18.82 6.18 -3.14
CA GLY A 123 18.42 7.31 -2.46
C GLY A 123 19.57 7.96 -1.85
N LEU A 124 20.45 7.20 -1.38
CA LEU A 124 21.47 7.78 -0.76
C LEU A 124 22.58 7.82 -1.55
N GLY A 125 22.59 6.95 -2.39
CA GLY A 125 23.70 6.88 -3.14
C GLY A 125 24.01 8.19 -3.55
N GLN A 126 23.04 8.84 -3.68
CA GLN A 126 23.25 10.01 -4.14
C GLN A 126 23.70 10.81 -3.12
N ALA A 127 23.64 10.41 -2.18
CA ALA A 127 24.06 11.26 -1.11
C ALA A 127 25.47 11.62 -1.31
#